data_2146f88e0aacfb0f7c2e631c3d23d893
#
_entry.id   2146f88e0aacfb0f7c2e631c3d23d893
#
_cell.length_a   1.000
_cell.length_b   1.000
_cell.length_c   1.000
_cell.angle_alpha   90.00
_cell.angle_beta   90.00
_cell.angle_gamma   90.00
#
_symmetry.space_group_name_H-M   'P 1'
#
loop_
_entity.id
_entity.type
_entity.pdbx_description
1 polymer ?
#
loop_
_entity_poly.entity_id
_entity_poly.type
_entity_poly.pdbx_seq_one_letter_code
_entity_poly.pdbx_strand_id
1 'polypeptide(L)'
;MPLLSKSDFILAQDCLAKLYFKRNGFSSTNDENLFLQSLGRMGNIVGEIAKIQFPGGQEIGMSRNPMQAVEDTRDWLESVHEGILYEATFSSNGCYARVDVLIKKGSNIDVIEVKSSGITADQKTNRQRFNKSFDSKLNDLTFQYQTAFSQYPHLSFHPFLALIDKDIENSIPELYRKFNVVKLPLAGNFQGFDIQYQGNHEELRALGLLHVEPCSDLVEIRLEKIKLDTERFLEAYQDIHDFDRFNSPLGSHCAKCEYRTTPLEESGIAKCWGSRIYSEPHILDVAKDAHFSKIVTDLIQNHGASTISDIPEEHMFSQAGTERVNGRPIFQRSRESERIHPDLYNEIRSLTYPLFFIDFETIRSAVPFHQGLYPYDIELFQWSVHKQDTPGGKLEHFEYLNEEYGNPNDTFIRSLRECIGNKGTILTWSSYENTQMRKYLEDLPDGQTVVDQSLRQWLLSLLKDKDGGYRQVDMHDDWIKKMYFHKKMKGRTSIKVVLPAILSEKNPQINIDLLSEVGLYKMSGDEIVDPYKLLSRVSDGGRAMEAYEELIGSSDLKESYRLEIKTQLLEYCRLDTLSMVVIFNYLNSRCE
;
A
#
# COMPACT_ATOMS: atom_id res chain seq x y z
N MET A 1 -11.30 -33.21 5.93
CA MET A 1 -11.09 -31.88 6.54
C MET A 1 -10.47 -30.99 5.49
N PRO A 2 -10.80 -29.70 5.45
CA PRO A 2 -10.09 -28.77 4.60
C PRO A 2 -8.62 -28.67 5.04
N LEU A 3 -7.70 -28.57 4.08
CA LEU A 3 -6.27 -28.40 4.36
C LEU A 3 -5.97 -26.94 4.71
N LEU A 4 -5.11 -26.71 5.71
CA LEU A 4 -4.58 -25.40 6.04
C LEU A 4 -3.52 -25.02 5.00
N SER A 5 -3.88 -24.11 4.09
CA SER A 5 -2.93 -23.62 3.09
C SER A 5 -1.96 -22.57 3.66
N LYS A 6 -0.84 -22.34 2.97
CA LYS A 6 0.11 -21.26 3.26
C LYS A 6 -0.59 -19.90 3.45
N SER A 7 -1.48 -19.52 2.54
CA SER A 7 -2.21 -18.24 2.63
C SER A 7 -3.20 -18.19 3.79
N ASP A 8 -3.81 -19.33 4.17
CA ASP A 8 -4.68 -19.41 5.34
C ASP A 8 -3.87 -19.31 6.64
N PHE A 9 -2.70 -19.93 6.67
CA PHE A 9 -1.78 -19.83 7.82
C PHE A 9 -1.36 -18.37 8.08
N ILE A 10 -0.92 -17.65 7.05
CA ILE A 10 -0.54 -16.23 7.17
C ILE A 10 -1.72 -15.35 7.61
N LEU A 11 -2.91 -15.60 7.04
CA LEU A 11 -4.14 -14.87 7.43
C LEU A 11 -4.49 -15.13 8.91
N ALA A 12 -4.37 -16.39 9.37
CA ALA A 12 -4.62 -16.76 10.76
C ALA A 12 -3.59 -16.20 11.74
N GLN A 13 -2.32 -16.04 11.32
CA GLN A 13 -1.29 -15.35 12.12
C GLN A 13 -1.62 -13.87 12.36
N ASP A 14 -2.24 -13.20 11.40
CA ASP A 14 -2.70 -11.81 11.58
C ASP A 14 -3.92 -11.77 12.52
N CYS A 15 -4.94 -12.61 12.26
CA CYS A 15 -6.09 -12.78 13.16
C CYS A 15 -6.84 -14.06 12.79
N LEU A 16 -6.98 -14.99 13.75
CA LEU A 16 -7.62 -16.28 13.51
C LEU A 16 -9.09 -16.13 13.05
N ALA A 17 -9.83 -15.13 13.53
CA ALA A 17 -11.20 -14.84 13.11
C ALA A 17 -11.29 -14.53 11.60
N LYS A 18 -10.27 -13.92 10.99
CA LYS A 18 -10.24 -13.66 9.55
C LYS A 18 -10.29 -14.93 8.72
N LEU A 19 -9.70 -16.01 9.22
CA LEU A 19 -9.75 -17.32 8.59
C LEU A 19 -11.18 -17.87 8.55
N TYR A 20 -11.95 -17.73 9.66
CA TYR A 20 -13.37 -18.06 9.68
C TYR A 20 -14.14 -17.26 8.62
N PHE A 21 -13.93 -15.94 8.56
CA PHE A 21 -14.64 -15.08 7.62
C PHE A 21 -14.37 -15.47 6.17
N LYS A 22 -13.09 -15.69 5.83
CA LYS A 22 -12.70 -16.17 4.50
C LYS A 22 -13.37 -17.49 4.14
N ARG A 23 -13.41 -18.45 5.05
CA ARG A 23 -13.96 -19.79 4.82
C ARG A 23 -15.49 -19.82 4.77
N ASN A 24 -16.14 -18.86 5.41
CA ASN A 24 -17.61 -18.74 5.40
C ASN A 24 -18.13 -17.65 4.44
N GLY A 25 -17.30 -17.17 3.51
CA GLY A 25 -17.72 -16.30 2.42
C GLY A 25 -18.11 -14.87 2.83
N PHE A 26 -17.57 -14.36 3.94
CA PHE A 26 -17.75 -12.95 4.30
C PHE A 26 -17.02 -12.05 3.29
N SER A 27 -17.67 -10.97 2.89
CA SER A 27 -17.08 -9.96 2.01
C SER A 27 -15.89 -9.27 2.68
N SER A 28 -14.86 -8.97 1.89
CA SER A 28 -13.66 -8.26 2.32
C SER A 28 -13.48 -6.98 1.52
N THR A 29 -12.99 -5.91 2.15
CA THR A 29 -12.56 -4.70 1.43
C THR A 29 -11.38 -4.95 0.49
N ASN A 30 -10.73 -6.11 0.60
CA ASN A 30 -9.64 -6.52 -0.27
C ASN A 30 -10.13 -7.19 -1.57
N ASP A 31 -11.38 -7.64 -1.64
CA ASP A 31 -11.90 -8.40 -2.79
C ASP A 31 -11.89 -7.59 -4.10
N GLU A 32 -12.11 -6.28 -4.01
CA GLU A 32 -12.11 -5.35 -5.14
C GLU A 32 -10.89 -4.40 -5.15
N ASN A 33 -9.88 -4.71 -4.34
CA ASN A 33 -8.71 -3.84 -4.22
C ASN A 33 -7.74 -4.03 -5.38
N LEU A 34 -7.81 -3.13 -6.37
CA LEU A 34 -6.97 -3.17 -7.57
C LEU A 34 -5.47 -3.03 -7.26
N PHE A 35 -5.11 -2.30 -6.20
CA PHE A 35 -3.72 -2.24 -5.76
C PHE A 35 -3.18 -3.61 -5.34
N LEU A 36 -3.98 -4.43 -4.63
CA LEU A 36 -3.60 -5.81 -4.29
C LEU A 36 -3.51 -6.70 -5.53
N GLN A 37 -4.37 -6.47 -6.53
CA GLN A 37 -4.28 -7.18 -7.81
C GLN A 37 -3.00 -6.81 -8.58
N SER A 38 -2.60 -5.54 -8.57
CA SER A 38 -1.33 -5.09 -9.17
C SER A 38 -0.12 -5.69 -8.45
N LEU A 39 -0.15 -5.78 -7.11
CA LEU A 39 0.88 -6.51 -6.35
C LEU A 39 0.93 -8.00 -6.71
N GLY A 40 -0.23 -8.64 -6.92
CA GLY A 40 -0.33 -10.03 -7.38
C GLY A 40 0.28 -10.21 -8.76
N ARG A 41 -0.02 -9.31 -9.71
CA ARG A 41 0.59 -9.30 -11.04
C ARG A 41 2.10 -9.17 -10.98
N MET A 42 2.61 -8.23 -10.17
CA MET A 42 4.04 -8.06 -9.96
C MET A 42 4.69 -9.32 -9.35
N GLY A 43 3.99 -9.99 -8.42
CA GLY A 43 4.42 -11.27 -7.87
C GLY A 43 4.59 -12.33 -8.96
N ASN A 44 3.65 -12.43 -9.91
CA ASN A 44 3.76 -13.37 -11.04
C ASN A 44 4.90 -13.01 -12.00
N ILE A 45 5.16 -11.70 -12.26
CA ILE A 45 6.31 -11.26 -13.06
C ILE A 45 7.63 -11.72 -12.40
N VAL A 46 7.74 -11.51 -11.08
CA VAL A 46 8.93 -11.94 -10.33
C VAL A 46 9.05 -13.46 -10.27
N GLY A 47 7.95 -14.20 -10.24
CA GLY A 47 7.92 -15.66 -10.40
C GLY A 47 8.49 -16.11 -11.76
N GLU A 48 8.15 -15.41 -12.84
CA GLU A 48 8.71 -15.70 -14.18
C GLU A 48 10.22 -15.38 -14.23
N ILE A 49 10.67 -14.28 -13.61
CA ILE A 49 12.10 -13.99 -13.45
C ILE A 49 12.82 -15.13 -12.72
N ALA A 50 12.19 -15.68 -11.68
CA ALA A 50 12.77 -16.82 -10.95
C ALA A 50 12.92 -18.07 -11.82
N LYS A 51 11.93 -18.40 -12.66
CA LYS A 51 12.05 -19.52 -13.61
C LYS A 51 13.19 -19.30 -14.61
N ILE A 52 13.41 -18.07 -15.05
CA ILE A 52 14.53 -17.71 -15.94
C ILE A 52 15.88 -17.79 -15.18
N GLN A 53 15.91 -17.35 -13.92
CA GLN A 53 17.11 -17.43 -13.06
C GLN A 53 17.52 -18.88 -12.76
N PHE A 54 16.56 -19.79 -12.61
CA PHE A 54 16.74 -21.21 -12.36
C PHE A 54 16.23 -22.04 -13.54
N PRO A 55 16.93 -22.11 -14.69
CA PRO A 55 16.41 -22.65 -15.94
C PRO A 55 16.34 -24.18 -15.96
N GLY A 56 15.48 -24.68 -16.85
CA GLY A 56 15.39 -26.12 -17.14
C GLY A 56 14.52 -26.90 -16.15
N GLY A 57 13.76 -26.21 -15.30
CA GLY A 57 12.81 -26.85 -14.40
C GLY A 57 11.54 -27.34 -15.09
N GLN A 58 10.92 -28.37 -14.53
CA GLN A 58 9.56 -28.79 -14.84
C GLN A 58 8.58 -28.01 -13.95
N GLU A 59 7.38 -27.71 -14.44
CA GLU A 59 6.34 -27.02 -13.66
C GLU A 59 5.21 -27.98 -13.30
N ILE A 60 4.81 -27.97 -12.01
CA ILE A 60 3.60 -28.63 -11.55
C ILE A 60 2.40 -27.72 -11.87
N GLY A 61 1.56 -28.16 -12.79
CA GLY A 61 0.40 -27.39 -13.23
C GLY A 61 -0.61 -27.12 -12.09
N MET A 62 -1.34 -26.03 -12.22
CA MET A 62 -2.49 -25.78 -11.35
C MET A 62 -3.60 -26.81 -11.65
N SER A 63 -3.81 -27.74 -10.73
CA SER A 63 -4.93 -28.68 -10.78
C SER A 63 -6.10 -28.16 -9.95
N ARG A 64 -7.35 -28.46 -10.39
CA ARG A 64 -8.54 -28.25 -9.54
C ARG A 64 -8.53 -29.15 -8.30
N ASN A 65 -7.79 -30.24 -8.35
CA ASN A 65 -7.54 -31.13 -7.22
C ASN A 65 -6.13 -30.86 -6.65
N PRO A 66 -6.00 -30.20 -5.48
CA PRO A 66 -4.70 -29.95 -4.86
C PRO A 66 -3.88 -31.22 -4.60
N MET A 67 -4.55 -32.36 -4.35
CA MET A 67 -3.86 -33.63 -4.09
C MET A 67 -3.18 -34.20 -5.33
N GLN A 68 -3.66 -33.89 -6.53
CA GLN A 68 -2.97 -34.28 -7.77
C GLN A 68 -1.59 -33.63 -7.86
N ALA A 69 -1.48 -32.33 -7.53
CA ALA A 69 -0.19 -31.65 -7.52
C ALA A 69 0.78 -32.23 -6.47
N VAL A 70 0.27 -32.74 -5.35
CA VAL A 70 1.07 -33.47 -4.35
C VAL A 70 1.59 -34.79 -4.91
N GLU A 71 0.74 -35.56 -5.63
CA GLU A 71 1.12 -36.80 -6.29
C GLU A 71 2.14 -36.54 -7.39
N ASP A 72 1.93 -35.56 -8.24
CA ASP A 72 2.86 -35.20 -9.32
C ASP A 72 4.24 -34.80 -8.74
N THR A 73 4.26 -34.07 -7.62
CA THR A 73 5.50 -33.71 -6.89
C THR A 73 6.20 -34.96 -6.35
N ARG A 74 5.44 -35.91 -5.77
CA ARG A 74 5.99 -37.17 -5.24
C ARG A 74 6.64 -37.97 -6.38
N ASP A 75 5.91 -38.18 -7.49
CA ASP A 75 6.37 -38.97 -8.62
C ASP A 75 7.64 -38.35 -9.25
N TRP A 76 7.73 -37.02 -9.27
CA TRP A 76 8.93 -36.31 -9.70
C TRP A 76 10.10 -36.53 -8.72
N LEU A 77 9.86 -36.40 -7.42
CA LEU A 77 10.90 -36.59 -6.38
C LEU A 77 11.46 -38.03 -6.38
N GLU A 78 10.64 -39.03 -6.71
CA GLU A 78 11.05 -40.43 -6.79
C GLU A 78 11.80 -40.74 -8.07
N SER A 79 11.41 -40.13 -9.20
CA SER A 79 11.97 -40.43 -10.54
C SER A 79 13.20 -39.61 -10.91
N VAL A 80 13.35 -38.37 -10.37
CA VAL A 80 14.43 -37.46 -10.74
C VAL A 80 15.51 -37.45 -9.65
N HIS A 81 16.77 -37.72 -10.02
CA HIS A 81 17.91 -37.67 -9.10
C HIS A 81 18.43 -36.24 -8.91
N GLU A 82 18.56 -35.48 -10.00
CA GLU A 82 18.97 -34.09 -10.01
C GLU A 82 18.09 -33.29 -10.97
N GLY A 83 17.56 -32.15 -10.50
CA GLY A 83 16.71 -31.32 -11.34
C GLY A 83 16.05 -30.19 -10.58
N ILE A 84 15.23 -29.42 -11.31
CA ILE A 84 14.48 -28.28 -10.79
C ILE A 84 13.00 -28.53 -11.02
N LEU A 85 12.19 -28.25 -10.00
CA LEU A 85 10.73 -28.33 -10.06
C LEU A 85 10.15 -27.00 -9.62
N TYR A 86 9.29 -26.40 -10.46
CA TYR A 86 8.53 -25.21 -10.09
C TYR A 86 7.17 -25.60 -9.53
N GLU A 87 6.71 -24.83 -8.55
CA GLU A 87 5.41 -25.00 -7.93
C GLU A 87 5.26 -26.37 -7.23
N ALA A 88 6.36 -26.90 -6.71
CA ALA A 88 6.37 -28.18 -5.98
C ALA A 88 5.40 -28.14 -4.79
N THR A 89 4.56 -29.16 -4.68
CA THR A 89 3.44 -29.15 -3.74
C THR A 89 3.55 -30.25 -2.70
N PHE A 90 3.42 -29.87 -1.43
CA PHE A 90 3.53 -30.75 -0.27
C PHE A 90 2.26 -30.73 0.57
N SER A 91 1.92 -31.89 1.17
CA SER A 91 0.81 -31.98 2.13
C SER A 91 1.16 -32.94 3.26
N SER A 92 1.17 -32.44 4.47
CA SER A 92 1.44 -33.23 5.68
C SER A 92 0.67 -32.69 6.87
N ASN A 93 0.18 -33.58 7.74
CA ASN A 93 -0.46 -33.25 9.01
C ASN A 93 -1.60 -32.20 8.88
N GLY A 94 -2.41 -32.28 7.82
CA GLY A 94 -3.50 -31.33 7.57
C GLY A 94 -3.06 -30.00 6.95
N CYS A 95 -1.77 -29.80 6.69
CA CYS A 95 -1.20 -28.63 6.02
C CYS A 95 -1.03 -28.87 4.53
N TYR A 96 -0.97 -27.77 3.76
CA TYR A 96 -0.75 -27.74 2.33
C TYR A 96 0.15 -26.56 1.99
N ALA A 97 1.28 -26.84 1.34
CA ALA A 97 2.25 -25.83 0.96
C ALA A 97 2.68 -26.03 -0.50
N ARG A 98 2.91 -24.92 -1.20
CA ARG A 98 3.40 -24.86 -2.56
C ARG A 98 4.67 -24.02 -2.58
N VAL A 99 5.76 -24.60 -3.10
CA VAL A 99 7.10 -24.02 -3.14
C VAL A 99 7.36 -23.50 -4.54
N ASP A 100 7.75 -22.23 -4.67
CA ASP A 100 7.93 -21.59 -5.97
C ASP A 100 9.02 -22.26 -6.80
N VAL A 101 10.21 -22.52 -6.22
CA VAL A 101 11.31 -23.23 -6.88
C VAL A 101 11.91 -24.27 -5.93
N LEU A 102 11.98 -25.50 -6.38
CA LEU A 102 12.63 -26.62 -5.68
C LEU A 102 13.79 -27.14 -6.52
N ILE A 103 14.98 -27.25 -5.91
CA ILE A 103 16.17 -27.80 -6.57
C ILE A 103 16.58 -29.07 -5.84
N LYS A 104 16.62 -30.20 -6.56
CA LYS A 104 17.03 -31.49 -6.03
C LYS A 104 18.43 -31.85 -6.50
N LYS A 105 19.26 -32.31 -5.56
CA LYS A 105 20.60 -32.88 -5.80
C LYS A 105 20.76 -34.10 -4.87
N GLY A 106 20.40 -35.28 -5.38
CA GLY A 106 20.33 -36.48 -4.58
C GLY A 106 19.31 -36.36 -3.44
N SER A 107 19.75 -36.46 -2.19
CA SER A 107 18.90 -36.27 -0.99
C SER A 107 18.80 -34.84 -0.53
N ASN A 108 19.57 -33.91 -1.08
CA ASN A 108 19.52 -32.50 -0.74
C ASN A 108 18.48 -31.78 -1.58
N ILE A 109 17.65 -30.99 -0.91
CA ILE A 109 16.51 -30.25 -1.50
C ILE A 109 16.60 -28.78 -1.10
N ASP A 110 16.87 -27.91 -2.06
CA ASP A 110 16.77 -26.47 -1.83
C ASP A 110 15.31 -26.06 -2.04
N VAL A 111 14.72 -25.41 -1.02
CA VAL A 111 13.36 -24.84 -1.02
C VAL A 111 13.50 -23.34 -1.15
N ILE A 112 13.12 -22.79 -2.28
CA ILE A 112 13.27 -21.36 -2.58
C ILE A 112 11.89 -20.72 -2.69
N GLU A 113 11.58 -19.84 -1.73
CA GLU A 113 10.40 -18.98 -1.77
C GLU A 113 10.75 -17.66 -2.45
N VAL A 114 9.99 -17.29 -3.45
CA VAL A 114 10.20 -16.08 -4.26
C VAL A 114 9.27 -14.97 -3.82
N LYS A 115 9.81 -13.79 -3.60
CA LYS A 115 9.02 -12.61 -3.20
C LYS A 115 9.40 -11.39 -4.03
N SER A 116 8.39 -10.62 -4.44
CA SER A 116 8.59 -9.32 -5.08
C SER A 116 9.12 -8.24 -4.13
N SER A 117 9.31 -8.52 -2.85
CA SER A 117 9.92 -7.56 -1.90
C SER A 117 11.38 -7.29 -2.26
N GLY A 118 11.79 -6.01 -2.18
CA GLY A 118 13.18 -5.61 -2.44
C GLY A 118 14.10 -5.79 -1.24
N ILE A 119 15.35 -6.16 -1.50
CA ILE A 119 16.44 -6.22 -0.52
C ILE A 119 17.51 -5.18 -0.85
N THR A 120 18.07 -4.52 0.18
CA THR A 120 19.13 -3.52 0.07
C THR A 120 20.48 -4.09 0.55
N ALA A 121 21.61 -3.46 0.15
CA ALA A 121 22.96 -3.84 0.58
C ALA A 121 23.09 -3.99 2.12
N ASP A 122 22.50 -3.07 2.88
CA ASP A 122 22.52 -3.14 4.35
C ASP A 122 21.72 -4.34 4.91
N GLN A 123 20.63 -4.73 4.28
CA GLN A 123 19.88 -5.93 4.67
C GLN A 123 20.62 -7.22 4.31
N LYS A 124 21.37 -7.25 3.20
CA LYS A 124 22.22 -8.39 2.81
C LYS A 124 23.37 -8.63 3.80
N THR A 125 23.93 -7.56 4.37
CA THR A 125 25.08 -7.63 5.26
C THR A 125 24.71 -7.71 6.75
N ASN A 126 23.49 -7.29 7.13
CA ASN A 126 23.00 -7.25 8.51
C ASN A 126 21.89 -8.28 8.75
N ARG A 127 22.27 -9.45 9.30
CA ARG A 127 21.36 -10.58 9.56
C ARG A 127 20.18 -10.23 10.46
N GLN A 128 20.40 -9.41 11.49
CA GLN A 128 19.29 -8.98 12.39
C GLN A 128 18.31 -8.07 11.66
N ARG A 129 18.79 -7.16 10.84
CA ARG A 129 17.96 -6.28 10.03
C ARG A 129 17.20 -7.06 8.96
N PHE A 130 17.84 -8.02 8.31
CA PHE A 130 17.21 -8.96 7.40
C PHE A 130 16.06 -9.69 8.11
N ASN A 131 16.34 -10.33 9.24
CA ASN A 131 15.36 -11.07 10.03
C ASN A 131 14.11 -10.21 10.36
N LYS A 132 14.33 -8.98 10.84
CA LYS A 132 13.25 -8.05 11.17
C LYS A 132 12.47 -7.57 9.94
N SER A 133 13.14 -7.28 8.84
CA SER A 133 12.53 -6.76 7.61
C SER A 133 11.66 -7.80 6.89
N PHE A 134 12.01 -9.07 6.99
CA PHE A 134 11.35 -10.16 6.27
C PHE A 134 10.64 -11.16 7.19
N ASP A 135 10.28 -10.77 8.42
CA ASP A 135 9.69 -11.67 9.44
C ASP A 135 8.48 -12.45 8.92
N SER A 136 7.50 -11.79 8.28
CA SER A 136 6.31 -12.47 7.74
C SER A 136 6.65 -13.43 6.58
N LYS A 137 7.66 -13.11 5.74
CA LYS A 137 8.13 -13.97 4.65
C LYS A 137 8.89 -15.18 5.17
N LEU A 138 9.64 -14.99 6.24
CA LEU A 138 10.34 -16.07 6.95
C LEU A 138 9.36 -17.01 7.66
N ASN A 139 8.26 -16.51 8.20
CA ASN A 139 7.18 -17.35 8.74
C ASN A 139 6.53 -18.19 7.64
N ASP A 140 6.28 -17.59 6.47
CA ASP A 140 5.77 -18.25 5.26
C ASP A 140 6.71 -19.39 4.80
N LEU A 141 8.00 -19.08 4.63
CA LEU A 141 9.04 -20.06 4.29
C LEU A 141 9.15 -21.17 5.34
N THR A 142 9.04 -20.84 6.64
CA THR A 142 9.12 -21.83 7.72
C THR A 142 7.93 -22.79 7.69
N PHE A 143 6.72 -22.30 7.40
CA PHE A 143 5.53 -23.15 7.24
C PHE A 143 5.70 -24.14 6.06
N GLN A 144 6.22 -23.68 4.93
CA GLN A 144 6.49 -24.52 3.77
C GLN A 144 7.55 -25.56 4.07
N TYR A 145 8.67 -25.13 4.65
CA TYR A 145 9.76 -26.03 5.09
C TYR A 145 9.22 -27.11 6.02
N GLN A 146 8.46 -26.75 7.07
CA GLN A 146 7.89 -27.68 8.02
C GLN A 146 6.96 -28.70 7.34
N THR A 147 6.13 -28.25 6.41
CA THR A 147 5.19 -29.11 5.69
C THR A 147 5.94 -30.12 4.80
N ALA A 148 6.97 -29.67 4.04
CA ALA A 148 7.79 -30.51 3.19
C ALA A 148 8.63 -31.52 4.01
N PHE A 149 9.31 -31.04 5.05
CA PHE A 149 10.12 -31.87 5.94
C PHE A 149 9.28 -32.96 6.66
N SER A 150 8.09 -32.61 7.12
CA SER A 150 7.19 -33.57 7.77
C SER A 150 6.71 -34.67 6.82
N GLN A 151 6.59 -34.37 5.53
CA GLN A 151 6.21 -35.37 4.52
C GLN A 151 7.40 -36.28 4.12
N TYR A 152 8.62 -35.73 4.06
CA TYR A 152 9.83 -36.44 3.62
C TYR A 152 11.00 -36.26 4.60
N PRO A 153 10.91 -36.82 5.82
CA PRO A 153 11.92 -36.59 6.88
C PRO A 153 13.29 -37.23 6.57
N HIS A 154 13.38 -38.06 5.54
CA HIS A 154 14.62 -38.68 5.06
C HIS A 154 15.40 -37.84 4.06
N LEU A 155 14.80 -36.72 3.57
CA LEU A 155 15.46 -35.76 2.70
C LEU A 155 15.99 -34.57 3.52
N SER A 156 17.06 -33.96 3.02
CA SER A 156 17.70 -32.80 3.64
C SER A 156 17.21 -31.52 2.98
N PHE A 157 16.36 -30.77 3.65
CA PHE A 157 15.78 -29.53 3.12
C PHE A 157 16.59 -28.30 3.53
N HIS A 158 16.88 -27.42 2.57
CA HIS A 158 17.60 -26.16 2.76
C HIS A 158 16.71 -25.00 2.31
N PRO A 159 16.21 -24.16 3.24
CA PRO A 159 15.31 -23.06 2.90
C PRO A 159 16.07 -21.81 2.45
N PHE A 160 15.59 -21.20 1.38
CA PHE A 160 16.09 -19.95 0.81
C PHE A 160 14.95 -18.97 0.57
N LEU A 161 15.25 -17.67 0.66
CA LEU A 161 14.36 -16.58 0.27
C LEU A 161 14.96 -15.84 -0.92
N ALA A 162 14.27 -15.82 -2.06
CA ALA A 162 14.65 -15.06 -3.25
C ALA A 162 13.91 -13.72 -3.26
N LEU A 163 14.65 -12.62 -3.31
CA LEU A 163 14.18 -11.25 -3.20
C LEU A 163 14.71 -10.40 -4.35
N ILE A 164 13.96 -9.38 -4.75
CA ILE A 164 14.42 -8.42 -5.75
C ILE A 164 15.60 -7.61 -5.21
N ASP A 165 16.71 -7.65 -5.91
CA ASP A 165 17.93 -6.92 -5.57
C ASP A 165 17.81 -5.45 -5.96
N LYS A 166 17.70 -4.56 -4.97
CA LYS A 166 17.56 -3.12 -5.18
C LYS A 166 18.85 -2.42 -5.59
N ASP A 167 19.97 -3.12 -5.56
CA ASP A 167 21.27 -2.56 -5.90
C ASP A 167 21.69 -2.90 -7.34
N ILE A 168 20.81 -3.58 -8.11
CA ILE A 168 21.05 -3.94 -9.52
C ILE A 168 20.42 -2.91 -10.45
N GLU A 169 21.27 -2.18 -11.17
CA GLU A 169 20.82 -1.25 -12.21
C GLU A 169 20.32 -1.99 -13.45
N ASN A 170 19.15 -1.63 -13.94
CA ASN A 170 18.59 -2.21 -15.15
C ASN A 170 19.37 -1.76 -16.40
N SER A 171 20.11 -2.70 -17.02
CA SER A 171 20.81 -2.47 -18.29
C SER A 171 19.99 -2.86 -19.54
N ILE A 172 18.81 -3.48 -19.37
CA ILE A 172 17.99 -3.97 -20.48
C ILE A 172 17.01 -2.89 -20.94
N PRO A 173 17.07 -2.43 -22.19
CA PRO A 173 16.08 -1.50 -22.72
C PRO A 173 14.67 -2.10 -22.71
N GLU A 174 13.70 -1.29 -22.32
CA GLU A 174 12.27 -1.65 -22.31
C GLU A 174 11.98 -2.97 -21.55
N LEU A 175 12.72 -3.25 -20.47
CA LEU A 175 12.65 -4.50 -19.74
C LEU A 175 11.21 -4.87 -19.36
N TYR A 176 10.47 -3.90 -18.80
CA TYR A 176 9.10 -4.15 -18.35
C TYR A 176 8.17 -4.59 -19.50
N ARG A 177 8.29 -3.97 -20.68
CA ARG A 177 7.49 -4.27 -21.88
C ARG A 177 7.73 -5.65 -22.47
N LYS A 178 8.85 -6.29 -22.09
CA LYS A 178 9.17 -7.66 -22.53
C LYS A 178 8.38 -8.74 -21.76
N PHE A 179 7.66 -8.35 -20.71
CA PHE A 179 6.75 -9.26 -20.02
C PHE A 179 5.33 -9.14 -20.60
N ASN A 180 4.91 -10.18 -21.33
CA ASN A 180 3.54 -10.31 -21.79
C ASN A 180 2.66 -10.81 -20.64
N VAL A 181 1.69 -10.01 -20.23
CA VAL A 181 0.79 -10.27 -19.11
C VAL A 181 -0.60 -10.63 -19.64
N VAL A 182 -0.98 -11.89 -19.53
CA VAL A 182 -2.30 -12.35 -19.94
C VAL A 182 -3.18 -12.58 -18.71
N LYS A 183 -4.31 -11.85 -18.63
CA LYS A 183 -5.31 -12.06 -17.58
C LYS A 183 -6.00 -13.41 -17.80
N LEU A 184 -5.96 -14.27 -16.79
CA LEU A 184 -6.68 -15.54 -16.78
C LEU A 184 -8.15 -15.31 -16.39
N PRO A 185 -9.06 -16.25 -16.73
CA PRO A 185 -10.44 -16.20 -16.22
C PRO A 185 -10.49 -16.15 -14.69
N LEU A 186 -11.41 -15.36 -14.16
CA LEU A 186 -11.61 -15.25 -12.72
C LEU A 186 -11.89 -16.61 -12.08
N ALA A 187 -11.16 -16.92 -11.01
CA ALA A 187 -11.41 -18.06 -10.14
C ALA A 187 -11.96 -17.54 -8.78
N GLY A 188 -13.28 -17.45 -8.67
CA GLY A 188 -13.94 -16.74 -7.57
C GLY A 188 -13.66 -15.23 -7.68
N ASN A 189 -13.15 -14.61 -6.61
CA ASN A 189 -12.78 -13.20 -6.58
C ASN A 189 -11.30 -12.96 -6.94
N PHE A 190 -10.56 -13.99 -7.34
CA PHE A 190 -9.13 -13.90 -7.62
C PHE A 190 -8.86 -13.77 -9.11
N GLN A 191 -8.15 -12.69 -9.51
CA GLN A 191 -7.63 -12.50 -10.86
C GLN A 191 -6.26 -13.16 -10.98
N GLY A 192 -6.18 -14.25 -11.75
CA GLY A 192 -4.91 -14.88 -12.11
C GLY A 192 -4.26 -14.18 -13.31
N PHE A 193 -2.95 -14.36 -13.43
CA PHE A 193 -2.16 -13.86 -14.56
C PHE A 193 -1.24 -14.97 -15.07
N ASP A 194 -1.17 -15.11 -16.37
CA ASP A 194 -0.11 -15.86 -17.07
C ASP A 194 0.93 -14.85 -17.56
N ILE A 195 2.19 -15.08 -17.24
CA ILE A 195 3.29 -14.18 -17.54
C ILE A 195 4.29 -14.91 -18.43
N GLN A 196 4.67 -14.26 -19.52
CA GLN A 196 5.67 -14.79 -20.45
C GLN A 196 6.69 -13.70 -20.78
N TYR A 197 7.95 -13.97 -20.52
CA TYR A 197 9.02 -13.06 -20.91
C TYR A 197 9.39 -13.30 -22.38
N GLN A 198 9.31 -12.26 -23.21
CA GLN A 198 9.56 -12.30 -24.65
C GLN A 198 10.95 -11.79 -25.05
N GLY A 199 11.77 -11.42 -24.07
CA GLY A 199 13.14 -10.95 -24.28
C GLY A 199 14.18 -12.08 -24.31
N ASN A 200 15.44 -11.71 -24.30
CA ASN A 200 16.55 -12.65 -24.22
C ASN A 200 16.71 -13.18 -22.77
N HIS A 201 16.45 -14.48 -22.55
CA HIS A 201 16.54 -15.12 -21.24
C HIS A 201 17.95 -15.08 -20.64
N GLU A 202 19.01 -15.22 -21.47
CA GLU A 202 20.40 -15.15 -21.00
C GLU A 202 20.77 -13.75 -20.51
N GLU A 203 20.29 -12.72 -21.21
CA GLU A 203 20.51 -11.32 -20.83
C GLU A 203 19.81 -11.01 -19.49
N LEU A 204 18.54 -11.45 -19.32
CA LEU A 204 17.79 -11.25 -18.06
C LEU A 204 18.44 -12.04 -16.91
N ARG A 205 18.91 -13.26 -17.16
CA ARG A 205 19.64 -14.07 -16.16
C ARG A 205 20.93 -13.40 -15.75
N ALA A 206 21.71 -12.89 -16.72
CA ALA A 206 22.97 -12.19 -16.46
C ALA A 206 22.78 -10.88 -15.69
N LEU A 207 21.63 -10.21 -15.84
CA LEU A 207 21.29 -9.03 -15.07
C LEU A 207 21.19 -9.31 -13.56
N GLY A 208 20.72 -10.52 -13.17
CA GLY A 208 20.76 -10.97 -11.78
C GLY A 208 19.82 -10.20 -10.84
N LEU A 209 18.58 -9.95 -11.26
CA LEU A 209 17.61 -9.18 -10.47
C LEU A 209 17.19 -9.84 -9.14
N LEU A 210 17.49 -11.13 -8.93
CA LEU A 210 17.13 -11.84 -7.70
C LEU A 210 18.37 -12.12 -6.85
N HIS A 211 18.31 -11.67 -5.61
CA HIS A 211 19.20 -12.10 -4.53
C HIS A 211 18.61 -13.31 -3.82
N VAL A 212 19.39 -14.38 -3.68
CA VAL A 212 18.96 -15.65 -3.04
C VAL A 212 19.67 -15.80 -1.71
N GLU A 213 18.95 -15.66 -0.63
CA GLU A 213 19.48 -15.67 0.74
C GLU A 213 19.20 -17.00 1.44
N PRO A 214 20.24 -17.71 1.95
CA PRO A 214 20.04 -18.91 2.77
C PRO A 214 19.42 -18.55 4.12
N CYS A 215 18.39 -19.30 4.55
CA CYS A 215 17.56 -18.96 5.71
C CYS A 215 17.48 -20.08 6.77
N SER A 216 18.34 -21.09 6.74
CA SER A 216 18.25 -22.26 7.64
C SER A 216 18.25 -21.86 9.12
N ASP A 217 19.16 -20.97 9.54
CA ASP A 217 19.25 -20.44 10.91
C ASP A 217 17.98 -19.67 11.33
N LEU A 218 17.40 -18.90 10.41
CA LEU A 218 16.20 -18.09 10.66
C LEU A 218 14.92 -18.93 10.64
N VAL A 219 14.88 -20.02 9.89
CA VAL A 219 13.80 -21.01 9.91
C VAL A 219 13.86 -21.79 11.21
N GLU A 220 15.05 -22.27 11.61
CA GLU A 220 15.22 -23.05 12.84
C GLU A 220 14.67 -22.33 14.09
N ILE A 221 14.99 -21.06 14.29
CA ILE A 221 14.50 -20.28 15.44
C ILE A 221 12.97 -20.07 15.44
N ARG A 222 12.29 -20.28 14.30
CA ARG A 222 10.84 -20.10 14.12
C ARG A 222 10.05 -21.41 14.22
N LEU A 223 10.70 -22.55 14.03
CA LEU A 223 10.01 -23.85 13.88
C LEU A 223 9.04 -24.13 15.02
N GLU A 224 9.45 -23.95 16.28
CA GLU A 224 8.59 -24.26 17.42
C GLU A 224 7.35 -23.37 17.46
N LYS A 225 7.52 -22.06 17.24
CA LYS A 225 6.39 -21.13 17.17
C LYS A 225 5.44 -21.46 16.02
N ILE A 226 5.97 -21.71 14.83
CA ILE A 226 5.16 -22.02 13.65
C ILE A 226 4.41 -23.35 13.85
N LYS A 227 5.03 -24.32 14.50
CA LYS A 227 4.39 -25.59 14.85
C LYS A 227 3.20 -25.36 15.80
N LEU A 228 3.40 -24.62 16.88
CA LEU A 228 2.34 -24.31 17.86
C LEU A 228 1.19 -23.51 17.20
N ASP A 229 1.52 -22.51 16.37
CA ASP A 229 0.50 -21.75 15.61
C ASP A 229 -0.27 -22.67 14.66
N THR A 230 0.42 -23.56 13.95
CA THR A 230 -0.18 -24.53 13.03
C THR A 230 -1.14 -25.48 13.75
N GLU A 231 -0.74 -26.05 14.88
CA GLU A 231 -1.57 -26.95 15.69
C GLU A 231 -2.84 -26.24 16.16
N ARG A 232 -2.72 -25.01 16.66
CA ARG A 232 -3.86 -24.18 17.08
C ARG A 232 -4.82 -23.88 15.92
N PHE A 233 -4.29 -23.56 14.75
CA PHE A 233 -5.11 -23.25 13.57
C PHE A 233 -5.81 -24.49 13.01
N LEU A 234 -5.15 -25.65 13.03
CA LEU A 234 -5.75 -26.93 12.64
C LEU A 234 -6.83 -27.37 13.62
N GLU A 235 -6.69 -27.07 14.91
CA GLU A 235 -7.75 -27.32 15.89
C GLU A 235 -9.00 -26.50 15.58
N ALA A 236 -8.85 -25.22 15.20
CA ALA A 236 -9.97 -24.40 14.74
C ALA A 236 -10.62 -24.97 13.48
N TYR A 237 -9.84 -25.53 12.57
CA TYR A 237 -10.29 -26.15 11.31
C TYR A 237 -11.11 -27.43 11.47
N GLN A 238 -11.20 -28.02 12.67
CA GLN A 238 -12.04 -29.20 12.91
C GLN A 238 -13.52 -28.93 12.65
N ASP A 239 -13.96 -27.68 12.90
CA ASP A 239 -15.31 -27.22 12.53
C ASP A 239 -15.23 -25.76 12.03
N ILE A 240 -15.22 -25.59 10.71
CA ILE A 240 -15.10 -24.28 10.06
C ILE A 240 -16.34 -23.39 10.22
N HIS A 241 -17.45 -23.92 10.73
CA HIS A 241 -18.70 -23.19 10.94
C HIS A 241 -18.87 -22.73 12.39
N ASP A 242 -18.14 -23.30 13.33
CA ASP A 242 -18.12 -22.89 14.72
C ASP A 242 -17.20 -21.69 14.94
N PHE A 243 -17.78 -20.48 15.02
CA PHE A 243 -17.01 -19.25 15.20
C PHE A 243 -16.19 -19.20 16.51
N ASP A 244 -16.68 -19.85 17.56
CA ASP A 244 -16.01 -19.79 18.87
C ASP A 244 -14.61 -20.41 18.83
N ARG A 245 -14.37 -21.36 17.91
CA ARG A 245 -13.05 -21.94 17.66
C ARG A 245 -12.06 -20.95 17.02
N PHE A 246 -12.57 -19.94 16.32
CA PHE A 246 -11.77 -18.92 15.62
C PHE A 246 -11.67 -17.61 16.39
N ASN A 247 -12.17 -17.59 17.61
CA ASN A 247 -12.20 -16.37 18.41
C ASN A 247 -10.78 -15.82 18.61
N SER A 248 -10.64 -14.52 18.41
CA SER A 248 -9.38 -13.79 18.55
C SER A 248 -9.58 -12.61 19.48
N PRO A 249 -8.59 -12.28 20.33
CA PRO A 249 -8.67 -11.11 21.18
C PRO A 249 -8.94 -9.85 20.36
N LEU A 250 -9.94 -9.07 20.76
CA LEU A 250 -10.20 -7.77 20.16
C LEU A 250 -9.12 -6.77 20.57
N GLY A 251 -8.84 -5.79 19.71
CA GLY A 251 -7.85 -4.77 20.00
C GLY A 251 -7.78 -3.67 18.95
N SER A 252 -6.76 -2.82 19.04
CA SER A 252 -6.54 -1.71 18.11
C SER A 252 -6.38 -2.15 16.64
N HIS A 253 -5.89 -3.37 16.40
CA HIS A 253 -5.76 -3.94 15.05
C HIS A 253 -7.10 -4.06 14.33
N CYS A 254 -8.23 -4.20 15.06
CA CYS A 254 -9.57 -4.23 14.49
C CYS A 254 -9.93 -2.93 13.73
N ALA A 255 -9.24 -1.81 13.99
CA ALA A 255 -9.45 -0.57 13.24
C ALA A 255 -9.05 -0.66 11.76
N LYS A 256 -8.24 -1.66 11.38
CA LYS A 256 -7.75 -1.92 10.02
C LYS A 256 -8.27 -3.24 9.45
N CYS A 257 -9.28 -3.85 10.08
CA CYS A 257 -9.81 -5.14 9.64
C CYS A 257 -10.48 -5.01 8.27
N GLU A 258 -10.06 -5.80 7.31
CA GLU A 258 -10.63 -5.85 5.96
C GLU A 258 -12.05 -6.41 5.92
N TYR A 259 -12.47 -7.10 6.97
CA TYR A 259 -13.85 -7.58 7.13
C TYR A 259 -14.78 -6.56 7.81
N ARG A 260 -14.40 -5.30 7.86
CA ARG A 260 -15.26 -4.16 8.20
C ARG A 260 -15.90 -3.60 6.91
N THR A 261 -16.91 -4.26 6.43
CA THR A 261 -17.59 -3.97 5.16
C THR A 261 -18.94 -3.28 5.36
N THR A 262 -19.61 -2.91 4.28
CA THR A 262 -20.94 -2.33 4.28
C THR A 262 -21.89 -3.28 3.55
N PRO A 263 -23.09 -3.62 4.10
CA PRO A 263 -23.62 -3.12 5.37
C PRO A 263 -22.89 -3.68 6.61
N LEU A 264 -22.77 -2.86 7.67
CA LEU A 264 -21.95 -3.21 8.83
C LEU A 264 -22.47 -4.45 9.58
N GLU A 265 -23.77 -4.64 9.62
CA GLU A 265 -24.45 -5.78 10.27
C GLU A 265 -24.10 -7.13 9.65
N GLU A 266 -23.75 -7.18 8.38
CA GLU A 266 -23.36 -8.40 7.66
C GLU A 266 -21.83 -8.60 7.65
N SER A 267 -21.10 -7.66 8.22
CA SER A 267 -19.63 -7.67 8.20
C SER A 267 -19.04 -8.64 9.22
N GLY A 268 -17.84 -9.16 8.93
CA GLY A 268 -17.10 -10.01 9.87
C GLY A 268 -16.77 -9.31 11.18
N ILE A 269 -16.47 -8.00 11.16
CA ILE A 269 -16.18 -7.25 12.38
C ILE A 269 -17.41 -7.18 13.30
N ALA A 270 -18.63 -7.10 12.77
CA ALA A 270 -19.85 -7.10 13.57
C ALA A 270 -20.01 -8.43 14.32
N LYS A 271 -19.60 -9.54 13.70
CA LYS A 271 -19.61 -10.85 14.38
C LYS A 271 -18.61 -10.90 15.55
N CYS A 272 -17.42 -10.29 15.43
CA CYS A 272 -16.45 -10.21 16.52
C CYS A 272 -16.89 -9.30 17.68
N TRP A 273 -17.46 -8.13 17.34
CA TRP A 273 -17.75 -7.07 18.31
C TRP A 273 -19.17 -7.15 18.89
N GLY A 274 -20.08 -7.86 18.20
CA GLY A 274 -21.50 -7.85 18.56
C GLY A 274 -22.07 -6.43 18.55
N SER A 275 -22.97 -6.13 19.48
CA SER A 275 -23.59 -4.80 19.60
C SER A 275 -22.61 -3.66 19.85
N ARG A 276 -21.42 -3.93 20.38
CA ARG A 276 -20.39 -2.92 20.66
C ARG A 276 -19.86 -2.21 19.41
N ILE A 277 -19.95 -2.83 18.22
CA ILE A 277 -19.48 -2.20 16.97
C ILE A 277 -20.30 -0.95 16.60
N TYR A 278 -21.52 -0.84 17.11
CA TYR A 278 -22.43 0.28 16.84
C TYR A 278 -22.28 1.43 17.85
N SER A 279 -21.35 1.32 18.80
CA SER A 279 -21.07 2.39 19.76
C SER A 279 -20.50 3.64 19.05
N GLU A 280 -20.99 4.82 19.41
CA GLU A 280 -20.56 6.09 18.81
C GLU A 280 -20.25 7.16 19.89
N PRO A 281 -19.14 7.87 19.80
CA PRO A 281 -18.01 7.69 18.90
C PRO A 281 -17.20 6.44 19.28
N HIS A 282 -16.85 5.61 18.30
CA HIS A 282 -16.24 4.30 18.54
C HIS A 282 -14.78 4.42 18.98
N ILE A 283 -14.34 3.58 19.94
CA ILE A 283 -12.95 3.59 20.43
C ILE A 283 -11.90 3.29 19.33
N LEU A 284 -12.28 2.54 18.30
CA LEU A 284 -11.41 2.25 17.15
C LEU A 284 -11.11 3.48 16.29
N ASP A 285 -11.85 4.58 16.43
CA ASP A 285 -11.62 5.81 15.66
C ASP A 285 -10.28 6.47 16.04
N VAL A 286 -9.81 6.28 17.27
CA VAL A 286 -8.49 6.76 17.74
C VAL A 286 -7.41 5.67 17.75
N ALA A 287 -7.77 4.41 17.52
CA ALA A 287 -6.86 3.26 17.63
C ALA A 287 -5.73 3.25 16.59
N LYS A 288 -5.85 4.01 15.50
CA LYS A 288 -4.81 4.15 14.46
C LYS A 288 -3.63 5.00 14.90
N ASP A 289 -3.81 5.81 15.92
CA ASP A 289 -2.73 6.59 16.52
C ASP A 289 -1.82 5.69 17.35
N ALA A 290 -0.50 5.80 17.13
CA ALA A 290 0.48 4.91 17.77
C ALA A 290 0.46 4.99 19.31
N HIS A 291 0.17 6.20 19.87
CA HIS A 291 0.05 6.38 21.30
C HIS A 291 -1.17 5.63 21.86
N PHE A 292 -2.33 5.78 21.20
CA PHE A 292 -3.57 5.17 21.66
C PHE A 292 -3.66 3.67 21.35
N SER A 293 -2.92 3.15 20.40
CA SER A 293 -3.03 1.74 19.96
C SER A 293 -2.89 0.73 21.10
N LYS A 294 -1.89 0.89 21.97
CA LYS A 294 -1.68 0.02 23.14
C LYS A 294 -2.75 0.21 24.21
N ILE A 295 -3.06 1.47 24.53
CA ILE A 295 -4.07 1.84 25.54
C ILE A 295 -5.45 1.32 25.11
N VAL A 296 -5.83 1.53 23.86
CA VAL A 296 -7.10 1.05 23.30
C VAL A 296 -7.18 -0.48 23.36
N THR A 297 -6.10 -1.19 23.05
CA THR A 297 -6.08 -2.66 23.13
C THR A 297 -6.32 -3.13 24.57
N ASP A 298 -5.63 -2.54 25.54
CA ASP A 298 -5.80 -2.87 26.96
C ASP A 298 -7.23 -2.61 27.45
N LEU A 299 -7.77 -1.42 27.14
CA LEU A 299 -9.13 -1.03 27.53
C LEU A 299 -10.19 -1.97 26.92
N ILE A 300 -10.03 -2.37 25.65
CA ILE A 300 -10.95 -3.30 25.01
C ILE A 300 -10.92 -4.67 25.67
N GLN A 301 -9.72 -5.21 25.93
CA GLN A 301 -9.54 -6.57 26.44
C GLN A 301 -9.87 -6.70 27.92
N ASN A 302 -9.43 -5.75 28.74
CA ASN A 302 -9.53 -5.84 30.20
C ASN A 302 -10.73 -5.10 30.80
N HIS A 303 -11.29 -4.11 30.07
CA HIS A 303 -12.39 -3.27 30.56
C HIS A 303 -13.63 -3.29 29.67
N GLY A 304 -13.61 -4.04 28.54
CA GLY A 304 -14.75 -4.12 27.62
C GLY A 304 -15.11 -2.81 26.91
N ALA A 305 -14.16 -1.87 26.85
CA ALA A 305 -14.37 -0.55 26.26
C ALA A 305 -14.81 -0.62 24.78
N SER A 306 -15.71 0.27 24.39
CA SER A 306 -16.21 0.38 23.02
C SER A 306 -16.34 1.80 22.50
N THR A 307 -16.34 2.80 23.39
CA THR A 307 -16.45 4.22 23.05
C THR A 307 -15.17 5.00 23.40
N ILE A 308 -14.96 6.14 22.75
CA ILE A 308 -13.88 7.07 23.13
C ILE A 308 -14.08 7.58 24.55
N SER A 309 -15.31 7.63 25.05
CA SER A 309 -15.61 8.02 26.43
C SER A 309 -15.09 7.04 27.49
N ASP A 310 -14.81 5.81 27.09
CA ASP A 310 -14.22 4.79 27.99
C ASP A 310 -12.71 5.01 28.20
N ILE A 311 -12.07 5.90 27.42
CA ILE A 311 -10.65 6.20 27.58
C ILE A 311 -10.48 7.15 28.78
N PRO A 312 -9.70 6.80 29.83
CA PRO A 312 -9.42 7.69 30.95
C PRO A 312 -8.80 9.03 30.52
N GLU A 313 -9.19 10.11 31.19
CA GLU A 313 -8.78 11.47 30.82
C GLU A 313 -7.26 11.66 30.87
N GLU A 314 -6.59 11.01 31.81
CA GLU A 314 -5.12 11.03 31.95
C GLU A 314 -4.38 10.59 30.68
N HIS A 315 -4.98 9.76 29.85
CA HIS A 315 -4.39 9.33 28.58
C HIS A 315 -4.55 10.38 27.45
N MET A 316 -5.34 11.41 27.67
CA MET A 316 -5.60 12.45 26.67
C MET A 316 -4.62 13.62 26.72
N PHE A 317 -3.84 13.68 27.81
CA PHE A 317 -2.83 14.72 28.01
C PHE A 317 -1.42 14.12 28.03
N SER A 318 -0.43 14.91 27.62
CA SER A 318 0.98 14.61 27.83
C SER A 318 1.35 14.78 29.32
N GLN A 319 2.54 14.30 29.73
CA GLN A 319 3.06 14.56 31.08
C GLN A 319 3.23 16.07 31.35
N ALA A 320 3.39 16.89 30.33
CA ALA A 320 3.45 18.35 30.44
C ALA A 320 2.05 19.03 30.45
N GLY A 321 0.95 18.24 30.48
CA GLY A 321 -0.41 18.74 30.49
C GLY A 321 -0.94 19.24 29.12
N THR A 322 -0.18 19.05 28.05
CA THR A 322 -0.65 19.38 26.69
C THR A 322 -1.55 18.28 26.14
N GLU A 323 -2.61 18.65 25.41
CA GLU A 323 -3.53 17.71 24.78
C GLU A 323 -2.77 16.76 23.84
N ARG A 324 -2.97 15.45 24.02
CA ARG A 324 -2.42 14.44 23.11
C ARG A 324 -3.23 14.39 21.83
N VAL A 325 -2.54 14.06 20.73
CA VAL A 325 -3.19 14.03 19.40
C VAL A 325 -3.99 15.33 19.16
N ASN A 326 -3.42 16.44 19.65
CA ASN A 326 -3.96 17.79 19.51
C ASN A 326 -5.45 17.90 19.90
N GLY A 327 -5.84 17.23 20.98
CA GLY A 327 -7.20 17.26 21.52
C GLY A 327 -8.24 16.46 20.74
N ARG A 328 -7.85 15.69 19.73
CA ARG A 328 -8.80 14.92 18.92
C ARG A 328 -9.70 13.99 19.73
N PRO A 329 -9.20 13.19 20.69
CA PRO A 329 -10.05 12.36 21.54
C PRO A 329 -10.98 13.20 22.42
N ILE A 330 -10.50 14.34 22.94
CA ILE A 330 -11.30 15.26 23.76
C ILE A 330 -12.43 15.86 22.92
N PHE A 331 -12.12 16.29 21.69
CA PHE A 331 -13.12 16.79 20.75
C PHE A 331 -14.19 15.73 20.43
N GLN A 332 -13.77 14.49 20.16
CA GLN A 332 -14.71 13.41 19.82
C GLN A 332 -15.65 13.05 20.97
N ARG A 333 -15.29 13.37 22.22
CA ARG A 333 -16.20 13.32 23.39
C ARG A 333 -17.19 14.47 23.41
N SER A 334 -16.86 15.62 22.81
CA SER A 334 -17.72 16.79 22.79
C SER A 334 -19.02 16.53 22.00
N ARG A 335 -20.02 17.36 22.19
CA ARG A 335 -21.25 17.33 21.39
C ARG A 335 -21.14 18.16 20.10
N GLU A 336 -20.04 18.88 19.93
CA GLU A 336 -19.79 19.71 18.75
C GLU A 336 -19.57 18.83 17.52
N SER A 337 -20.01 19.30 16.35
CA SER A 337 -19.77 18.63 15.07
C SER A 337 -18.39 18.93 14.52
N GLU A 338 -17.88 20.14 14.79
CA GLU A 338 -16.65 20.68 14.25
C GLU A 338 -15.88 21.50 15.28
N ARG A 339 -14.53 21.46 15.19
CA ARG A 339 -13.63 22.34 15.94
C ARG A 339 -12.49 22.84 15.05
N ILE A 340 -12.27 24.14 15.07
CA ILE A 340 -11.13 24.80 14.41
C ILE A 340 -10.29 25.47 15.50
N HIS A 341 -8.98 25.18 15.54
CA HIS A 341 -8.07 25.78 16.50
C HIS A 341 -7.79 27.23 16.10
N PRO A 342 -7.81 28.21 17.07
CA PRO A 342 -7.61 29.63 16.76
C PRO A 342 -6.28 29.94 16.04
N ASP A 343 -5.21 29.17 16.30
CA ASP A 343 -3.91 29.41 15.69
C ASP A 343 -3.92 29.17 14.17
N LEU A 344 -4.87 28.40 13.63
CA LEU A 344 -5.00 28.18 12.20
C LEU A 344 -5.18 29.48 11.41
N TYR A 345 -5.86 30.47 12.03
CA TYR A 345 -6.02 31.81 11.47
C TYR A 345 -4.67 32.50 11.20
N ASN A 346 -3.76 32.42 12.14
CA ASN A 346 -2.44 33.03 12.00
C ASN A 346 -1.60 32.30 10.94
N GLU A 347 -1.69 30.98 10.89
CA GLU A 347 -1.03 30.16 9.87
C GLU A 347 -1.49 30.55 8.47
N ILE A 348 -2.81 30.62 8.23
CA ILE A 348 -3.38 31.00 6.93
C ILE A 348 -2.96 32.43 6.54
N ARG A 349 -2.99 33.39 7.47
CA ARG A 349 -2.59 34.77 7.20
C ARG A 349 -1.09 34.97 6.95
N SER A 350 -0.26 34.05 7.40
CA SER A 350 1.19 34.09 7.17
C SER A 350 1.59 33.70 5.74
N LEU A 351 0.67 33.13 4.95
CA LEU A 351 0.94 32.66 3.60
C LEU A 351 1.26 33.80 2.65
N THR A 352 2.22 33.57 1.78
CA THR A 352 2.65 34.53 0.77
C THR A 352 2.11 34.10 -0.60
N TYR A 353 1.38 34.99 -1.26
CA TYR A 353 0.86 34.77 -2.62
C TYR A 353 1.96 34.95 -3.69
N PRO A 354 1.85 34.25 -4.84
CA PRO A 354 0.78 33.31 -5.21
C PRO A 354 0.78 32.04 -4.34
N LEU A 355 -0.40 31.44 -4.17
CA LEU A 355 -0.55 30.13 -3.57
C LEU A 355 -0.58 29.06 -4.67
N PHE A 356 0.12 27.94 -4.43
CA PHE A 356 0.16 26.78 -5.31
C PHE A 356 -0.28 25.56 -4.53
N PHE A 357 -1.40 24.95 -4.90
CA PHE A 357 -1.87 23.68 -4.36
C PHE A 357 -1.37 22.57 -5.27
N ILE A 358 -0.50 21.71 -4.77
CA ILE A 358 0.28 20.76 -5.58
C ILE A 358 0.03 19.34 -5.10
N ASP A 359 -0.10 18.43 -6.06
CA ASP A 359 -0.18 17.00 -5.83
C ASP A 359 0.63 16.23 -6.88
N PHE A 360 1.24 15.10 -6.48
CA PHE A 360 2.10 14.26 -7.30
C PHE A 360 1.60 12.83 -7.35
N GLU A 361 1.66 12.24 -8.57
CA GLU A 361 1.49 10.81 -8.73
C GLU A 361 2.81 10.15 -9.16
N THR A 362 3.11 9.02 -8.54
CA THR A 362 4.36 8.29 -8.75
C THR A 362 4.14 6.80 -8.87
N ILE A 363 5.10 6.11 -9.50
CA ILE A 363 5.10 4.66 -9.57
C ILE A 363 6.42 4.08 -9.09
N ARG A 364 6.36 2.87 -8.53
CA ARG A 364 7.51 2.04 -8.17
C ARG A 364 7.24 0.61 -8.63
N SER A 365 8.21 0.02 -9.28
CA SER A 365 8.07 -1.36 -9.77
C SER A 365 9.24 -2.22 -9.31
N ALA A 366 8.98 -3.51 -9.04
CA ALA A 366 10.03 -4.51 -8.80
C ALA A 366 10.90 -4.72 -10.05
N VAL A 367 10.29 -4.53 -11.23
CA VAL A 367 10.99 -4.54 -12.53
C VAL A 367 10.99 -3.11 -13.05
N PRO A 368 12.14 -2.45 -13.16
CA PRO A 368 12.24 -1.09 -13.65
C PRO A 368 11.64 -0.94 -15.06
N PHE A 369 10.86 0.12 -15.29
CA PHE A 369 10.32 0.43 -16.62
C PHE A 369 11.44 0.83 -17.58
N HIS A 370 12.41 1.60 -17.09
CA HIS A 370 13.44 2.22 -17.94
C HIS A 370 14.83 1.72 -17.61
N GLN A 371 15.67 1.71 -18.63
CA GLN A 371 17.12 1.45 -18.48
C GLN A 371 17.75 2.52 -17.59
N GLY A 372 18.74 2.14 -16.76
CA GLY A 372 19.42 3.02 -15.84
C GLY A 372 18.72 3.22 -14.50
N LEU A 373 17.54 2.63 -14.29
CA LEU A 373 16.84 2.65 -13.00
C LEU A 373 17.07 1.35 -12.22
N TYR A 374 16.93 1.47 -10.91
CA TYR A 374 16.99 0.35 -9.98
C TYR A 374 15.58 -0.16 -9.63
N PRO A 375 15.42 -1.43 -9.22
CA PRO A 375 14.16 -1.92 -8.70
C PRO A 375 13.64 -1.04 -7.56
N TYR A 376 12.36 -0.65 -7.63
CA TYR A 376 11.68 0.24 -6.69
C TYR A 376 12.17 1.69 -6.66
N ASP A 377 12.95 2.12 -7.65
CA ASP A 377 13.13 3.56 -7.87
C ASP A 377 11.80 4.24 -8.13
N ILE A 378 11.73 5.49 -7.71
CA ILE A 378 10.52 6.29 -7.88
C ILE A 378 10.57 6.96 -9.23
N GLU A 379 9.50 6.78 -9.99
CA GLU A 379 9.24 7.53 -11.22
C GLU A 379 8.10 8.50 -10.97
N LEU A 380 8.41 9.80 -11.13
CA LEU A 380 7.48 10.91 -10.98
C LEU A 380 6.77 11.09 -12.32
N PHE A 381 5.53 10.64 -12.46
CA PHE A 381 4.89 10.62 -13.77
C PHE A 381 3.82 11.70 -13.99
N GLN A 382 3.26 12.26 -12.92
CA GLN A 382 2.19 13.25 -13.03
C GLN A 382 2.26 14.26 -11.89
N TRP A 383 2.00 15.54 -12.22
CA TRP A 383 1.68 16.57 -11.24
C TRP A 383 0.46 17.38 -11.66
N SER A 384 -0.26 17.88 -10.66
CA SER A 384 -1.35 18.86 -10.80
C SER A 384 -1.07 20.06 -9.90
N VAL A 385 -1.37 21.26 -10.37
CA VAL A 385 -1.19 22.53 -9.67
C VAL A 385 -2.40 23.42 -9.86
N HIS A 386 -3.08 23.78 -8.76
CA HIS A 386 -4.00 24.91 -8.76
C HIS A 386 -3.26 26.14 -8.23
N LYS A 387 -3.35 27.25 -8.92
CA LYS A 387 -2.66 28.51 -8.60
C LYS A 387 -3.67 29.62 -8.32
N GLN A 388 -3.42 30.38 -7.26
CA GLN A 388 -4.16 31.60 -6.94
C GLN A 388 -3.19 32.76 -6.70
N ASP A 389 -3.25 33.80 -7.53
CA ASP A 389 -2.28 34.93 -7.49
C ASP A 389 -2.50 35.89 -6.32
N THR A 390 -3.75 36.05 -5.89
CA THR A 390 -4.14 37.00 -4.82
C THR A 390 -5.30 36.42 -4.01
N PRO A 391 -5.51 36.88 -2.75
CA PRO A 391 -6.66 36.45 -1.96
C PRO A 391 -7.98 36.65 -2.73
N GLY A 392 -8.78 35.57 -2.84
CA GLY A 392 -10.06 35.59 -3.59
C GLY A 392 -9.90 35.79 -5.10
N GLY A 393 -8.68 35.79 -5.62
CA GLY A 393 -8.40 35.92 -7.06
C GLY A 393 -8.81 34.69 -7.86
N LYS A 394 -8.71 34.81 -9.20
CA LYS A 394 -9.01 33.72 -10.12
C LYS A 394 -8.13 32.50 -9.81
N LEU A 395 -8.74 31.31 -9.82
CA LEU A 395 -8.04 30.05 -9.74
C LEU A 395 -7.63 29.61 -11.16
N GLU A 396 -6.36 29.28 -11.34
CA GLU A 396 -5.81 28.71 -12.58
C GLU A 396 -5.36 27.29 -12.32
N HIS A 397 -5.46 26.40 -13.33
CA HIS A 397 -5.05 25.01 -13.22
C HIS A 397 -4.00 24.68 -14.27
N PHE A 398 -2.95 23.97 -13.84
CA PHE A 398 -1.86 23.46 -14.66
C PHE A 398 -1.63 21.99 -14.33
N GLU A 399 -1.22 21.20 -15.31
CA GLU A 399 -1.01 19.77 -15.15
C GLU A 399 0.10 19.25 -16.07
N TYR A 400 0.72 18.17 -15.67
CA TYR A 400 1.70 17.41 -16.45
C TYR A 400 1.43 15.93 -16.26
N LEU A 401 1.47 15.18 -17.35
CA LEU A 401 1.46 13.72 -17.35
C LEU A 401 2.53 13.24 -18.32
N ASN A 402 3.42 12.37 -17.85
CA ASN A 402 4.39 11.72 -18.73
C ASN A 402 3.68 10.65 -19.59
N GLU A 403 3.80 10.80 -20.89
CA GLU A 403 3.22 9.87 -21.87
C GLU A 403 4.29 9.12 -22.66
N GLU A 404 5.53 9.56 -22.55
CA GLU A 404 6.65 9.03 -23.30
C GLU A 404 7.37 7.94 -22.52
N TYR A 405 7.93 7.00 -23.26
CA TYR A 405 8.80 6.01 -22.68
C TYR A 405 10.20 6.58 -22.44
N GLY A 406 10.60 6.66 -21.20
CA GLY A 406 11.87 7.24 -20.72
C GLY A 406 11.73 7.68 -19.27
N ASN A 407 12.85 7.81 -18.54
CA ASN A 407 12.80 8.26 -17.14
C ASN A 407 12.16 9.66 -17.05
N PRO A 408 10.98 9.81 -16.45
CA PRO A 408 10.22 11.06 -16.48
C PRO A 408 10.73 12.10 -15.48
N ASN A 409 11.57 11.73 -14.51
CA ASN A 409 11.85 12.54 -13.32
C ASN A 409 12.43 13.94 -13.65
N ASP A 410 13.36 14.02 -14.62
CA ASP A 410 13.98 15.31 -14.98
C ASP A 410 12.95 16.23 -15.67
N THR A 411 12.19 15.73 -16.63
CA THR A 411 11.15 16.51 -17.33
C THR A 411 10.05 16.95 -16.37
N PHE A 412 9.62 16.05 -15.46
CA PHE A 412 8.65 16.36 -14.42
C PHE A 412 9.10 17.53 -13.54
N ILE A 413 10.31 17.48 -12.99
CA ILE A 413 10.81 18.52 -12.08
C ILE A 413 11.05 19.86 -12.82
N ARG A 414 11.54 19.82 -14.05
CA ARG A 414 11.74 21.05 -14.84
C ARG A 414 10.42 21.71 -15.20
N SER A 415 9.44 20.95 -15.67
CA SER A 415 8.11 21.48 -15.98
C SER A 415 7.40 22.03 -14.74
N LEU A 416 7.54 21.38 -13.59
CA LEU A 416 7.03 21.89 -12.31
C LEU A 416 7.69 23.23 -11.95
N ARG A 417 9.02 23.35 -12.11
CA ARG A 417 9.74 24.60 -11.86
C ARG A 417 9.26 25.75 -12.74
N GLU A 418 8.99 25.48 -14.00
CA GLU A 418 8.43 26.47 -14.92
C GLU A 418 7.06 26.95 -14.47
N CYS A 419 6.23 26.04 -13.96
CA CYS A 419 4.88 26.34 -13.46
C CYS A 419 4.89 27.19 -12.19
N ILE A 420 5.67 26.79 -11.16
CA ILE A 420 5.56 27.41 -9.82
C ILE A 420 6.62 28.49 -9.54
N GLY A 421 7.65 28.61 -10.36
CA GLY A 421 8.67 29.64 -10.26
C GLY A 421 9.36 29.72 -8.89
N ASN A 422 9.77 30.95 -8.51
CA ASN A 422 10.62 31.19 -7.32
C ASN A 422 9.93 31.91 -6.17
N LYS A 423 8.61 32.19 -6.26
CA LYS A 423 7.88 33.00 -5.26
C LYS A 423 6.57 32.32 -4.87
N GLY A 424 6.03 32.74 -3.74
CA GLY A 424 4.75 32.27 -3.24
C GLY A 424 4.84 31.06 -2.32
N THR A 425 3.72 30.62 -1.80
CA THR A 425 3.63 29.45 -0.89
C THR A 425 3.11 28.23 -1.65
N ILE A 426 3.75 27.10 -1.41
CA ILE A 426 3.35 25.79 -1.91
C ILE A 426 2.56 25.07 -0.82
N LEU A 427 1.37 24.62 -1.14
CA LEU A 427 0.48 23.88 -0.27
C LEU A 427 0.38 22.44 -0.79
N THR A 428 0.70 21.46 0.07
CA THR A 428 0.60 20.03 -0.21
C THR A 428 -0.30 19.35 0.82
N TRP A 429 -0.79 18.14 0.51
CA TRP A 429 -1.61 17.40 1.47
C TRP A 429 -0.79 16.47 2.37
N SER A 430 0.49 16.32 2.14
CA SER A 430 1.37 15.51 2.99
C SER A 430 2.82 15.88 2.79
N SER A 431 3.70 15.24 3.56
CA SER A 431 5.15 15.37 3.35
C SER A 431 5.66 14.55 2.13
N TYR A 432 4.74 13.95 1.36
CA TYR A 432 5.10 13.05 0.26
C TYR A 432 5.87 13.78 -0.85
N GLU A 433 5.32 14.89 -1.34
CA GLU A 433 5.90 15.74 -2.40
C GLU A 433 7.29 16.23 -1.99
N ASN A 434 7.42 16.70 -0.75
CA ASN A 434 8.71 17.11 -0.18
C ASN A 434 9.72 15.96 -0.17
N THR A 435 9.29 14.77 0.18
CA THR A 435 10.14 13.56 0.21
C THR A 435 10.62 13.18 -1.19
N GLN A 436 9.74 13.25 -2.19
CA GLN A 436 10.09 12.91 -3.57
C GLN A 436 11.07 13.93 -4.18
N MET A 437 10.81 15.23 -3.99
CA MET A 437 11.73 16.27 -4.43
C MET A 437 13.11 16.18 -3.75
N ARG A 438 13.15 15.81 -2.46
CA ARG A 438 14.40 15.59 -1.73
C ARG A 438 15.17 14.41 -2.30
N LYS A 439 14.51 13.29 -2.56
CA LYS A 439 15.16 12.13 -3.17
C LYS A 439 15.71 12.47 -4.56
N TYR A 440 14.93 13.14 -5.39
CA TYR A 440 15.43 13.59 -6.70
C TYR A 440 16.65 14.50 -6.56
N LEU A 441 16.66 15.41 -5.56
CA LEU A 441 17.81 16.28 -5.28
C LEU A 441 19.07 15.49 -4.87
N GLU A 442 18.90 14.42 -4.08
CA GLU A 442 19.98 13.53 -3.65
C GLU A 442 20.56 12.73 -4.82
N ASP A 443 19.70 12.31 -5.76
CA ASP A 443 20.08 11.54 -6.96
C ASP A 443 20.66 12.43 -8.09
N LEU A 444 20.52 13.78 -8.01
CA LEU A 444 21.14 14.69 -8.97
C LEU A 444 22.67 14.61 -8.91
N PRO A 445 23.35 14.39 -10.04
CA PRO A 445 24.81 14.44 -10.11
C PRO A 445 25.36 15.74 -9.52
N ASP A 446 26.46 15.69 -8.82
CA ASP A 446 27.13 16.89 -8.32
C ASP A 446 27.37 17.84 -9.48
N GLY A 447 26.67 18.97 -9.45
CA GLY A 447 26.41 19.92 -10.53
C GLY A 447 27.61 20.24 -11.43
N GLN A 448 27.69 19.52 -12.53
CA GLN A 448 28.70 19.76 -13.58
C GLN A 448 28.29 20.90 -14.51
N THR A 449 26.99 21.26 -14.52
CA THR A 449 26.48 22.35 -15.36
C THR A 449 25.83 23.46 -14.54
N VAL A 450 25.79 24.69 -15.11
CA VAL A 450 25.11 25.84 -14.49
C VAL A 450 23.60 25.58 -14.34
N VAL A 451 23.02 24.79 -15.24
CA VAL A 451 21.60 24.43 -15.22
C VAL A 451 21.28 23.53 -14.03
N ASP A 452 22.12 22.53 -13.76
CA ASP A 452 21.95 21.60 -12.64
C ASP A 452 22.14 22.31 -11.30
N GLN A 453 23.09 23.25 -11.20
CA GLN A 453 23.27 24.08 -10.03
C GLN A 453 22.05 24.98 -9.76
N SER A 454 21.49 25.58 -10.80
CA SER A 454 20.28 26.41 -10.70
C SER A 454 19.05 25.58 -10.28
N LEU A 455 18.90 24.35 -10.79
CA LEU A 455 17.84 23.44 -10.40
C LEU A 455 17.99 22.98 -8.96
N ARG A 456 19.20 22.62 -8.55
CA ARG A 456 19.53 22.25 -7.16
C ARG A 456 19.20 23.38 -6.19
N GLN A 457 19.59 24.62 -6.48
CA GLN A 457 19.28 25.78 -5.65
C GLN A 457 17.77 26.03 -5.55
N TRP A 458 17.05 25.88 -6.67
CA TRP A 458 15.59 26.02 -6.68
C TRP A 458 14.93 24.94 -5.80
N LEU A 459 15.31 23.67 -5.91
CA LEU A 459 14.80 22.59 -5.06
C LEU A 459 15.07 22.86 -3.58
N LEU A 460 16.30 23.27 -3.23
CA LEU A 460 16.65 23.62 -1.85
C LEU A 460 15.78 24.76 -1.30
N SER A 461 15.37 25.73 -2.15
CA SER A 461 14.48 26.81 -1.73
C SER A 461 13.04 26.36 -1.43
N LEU A 462 12.63 25.18 -1.94
CA LEU A 462 11.30 24.62 -1.71
C LEU A 462 11.25 23.70 -0.51
N LEU A 463 12.31 22.92 -0.32
CA LEU A 463 12.32 21.81 0.63
C LEU A 463 12.21 22.29 2.07
N LYS A 464 11.30 21.70 2.82
CA LYS A 464 11.16 21.88 4.26
C LYS A 464 12.37 21.25 4.95
N ASP A 465 13.20 22.06 5.61
CA ASP A 465 14.32 21.60 6.42
C ASP A 465 14.12 21.92 7.92
N LYS A 466 15.11 21.53 8.74
CA LYS A 466 15.04 21.72 10.19
C LYS A 466 15.24 23.18 10.63
N ASP A 467 15.84 24.01 9.78
CA ASP A 467 16.29 25.36 10.13
C ASP A 467 15.31 26.46 9.66
N GLY A 468 14.24 26.09 8.96
CA GLY A 468 13.23 27.02 8.42
C GLY A 468 13.63 27.64 7.08
N GLY A 469 12.79 28.49 6.51
CA GLY A 469 13.08 29.20 5.23
C GLY A 469 12.53 28.54 3.97
N TYR A 470 11.64 27.58 4.13
CA TYR A 470 10.96 26.85 3.04
C TYR A 470 9.66 27.53 2.61
N ARG A 471 9.32 27.35 1.34
CA ARG A 471 8.07 27.83 0.73
C ARG A 471 6.90 26.84 0.84
N GLN A 472 7.06 25.72 1.51
CA GLN A 472 6.08 24.63 1.53
C GLN A 472 5.37 24.52 2.87
N VAL A 473 4.04 24.39 2.84
CA VAL A 473 3.17 24.11 3.98
C VAL A 473 2.46 22.78 3.72
N ASP A 474 2.56 21.88 4.66
CA ASP A 474 1.83 20.60 4.66
C ASP A 474 0.47 20.82 5.34
N MET A 475 -0.59 20.96 4.54
CA MET A 475 -1.96 21.18 5.06
C MET A 475 -2.41 20.03 5.97
N HIS A 476 -1.99 18.81 5.70
CA HIS A 476 -2.38 17.65 6.49
C HIS A 476 -1.68 17.62 7.85
N ASP A 477 -0.33 17.70 7.86
CA ASP A 477 0.45 17.53 9.09
C ASP A 477 0.49 18.81 9.93
N ASP A 478 0.49 19.99 9.29
CA ASP A 478 0.55 21.26 10.01
C ASP A 478 -0.83 21.74 10.45
N TRP A 479 -1.89 21.54 9.64
CA TRP A 479 -3.23 22.05 9.93
C TRP A 479 -4.24 21.00 10.33
N ILE A 480 -4.52 20.04 9.44
CA ILE A 480 -5.64 19.10 9.63
C ILE A 480 -5.42 18.20 10.84
N LYS A 481 -4.25 17.66 11.02
CA LYS A 481 -3.94 16.80 12.18
C LYS A 481 -3.95 17.56 13.51
N LYS A 482 -3.58 18.83 13.49
CA LYS A 482 -3.34 19.61 14.71
C LYS A 482 -4.49 20.56 15.06
N MET A 483 -5.14 21.13 14.03
CA MET A 483 -5.97 22.31 14.20
C MET A 483 -7.41 22.15 13.70
N TYR A 484 -7.74 21.04 12.99
CA TYR A 484 -9.06 20.82 12.45
C TYR A 484 -9.64 19.46 12.86
N PHE A 485 -10.85 19.45 13.41
CA PHE A 485 -11.56 18.24 13.80
C PHE A 485 -13.01 18.31 13.36
N HIS A 486 -13.50 17.20 12.82
CA HIS A 486 -14.89 17.02 12.44
C HIS A 486 -15.36 15.59 12.77
N LYS A 487 -16.56 15.43 13.35
CA LYS A 487 -17.06 14.11 13.79
C LYS A 487 -17.13 13.09 12.68
N LYS A 488 -17.55 13.52 11.47
CA LYS A 488 -17.64 12.62 10.31
C LYS A 488 -16.27 12.10 9.82
N MET A 489 -15.16 12.71 10.23
CA MET A 489 -13.83 12.20 9.93
C MET A 489 -13.50 10.91 10.69
N LYS A 490 -14.16 10.63 11.81
CA LYS A 490 -13.96 9.41 12.62
C LYS A 490 -12.46 9.13 12.86
N GLY A 491 -11.72 10.14 13.29
CA GLY A 491 -10.27 10.07 13.57
C GLY A 491 -9.35 9.96 12.35
N ARG A 492 -9.89 9.92 11.13
CA ARG A 492 -9.10 9.89 9.88
C ARG A 492 -8.91 11.31 9.34
N THR A 493 -7.77 11.53 8.65
CA THR A 493 -7.36 12.86 8.19
C THR A 493 -6.92 12.90 6.72
N SER A 494 -7.17 11.83 5.97
CA SER A 494 -6.95 11.81 4.52
C SER A 494 -7.86 12.82 3.82
N ILE A 495 -7.41 13.42 2.73
CA ILE A 495 -8.18 14.38 1.93
C ILE A 495 -9.55 13.82 1.53
N LYS A 496 -9.63 12.53 1.18
CA LYS A 496 -10.85 11.77 0.83
C LYS A 496 -11.81 11.56 2.01
N VAL A 497 -11.44 11.98 3.19
CA VAL A 497 -12.28 11.97 4.40
C VAL A 497 -12.61 13.38 4.83
N VAL A 498 -11.64 14.30 4.74
CA VAL A 498 -11.82 15.70 5.16
C VAL A 498 -12.76 16.43 4.23
N LEU A 499 -12.58 16.31 2.90
CA LEU A 499 -13.45 16.99 1.93
C LEU A 499 -14.93 16.57 2.09
N PRO A 500 -15.32 15.27 2.10
CA PRO A 500 -16.71 14.89 2.33
C PRO A 500 -17.26 15.34 3.69
N ALA A 501 -16.43 15.36 4.74
CA ALA A 501 -16.85 15.86 6.06
C ALA A 501 -17.22 17.34 5.99
N ILE A 502 -16.39 18.18 5.36
CA ILE A 502 -16.65 19.62 5.13
C ILE A 502 -17.91 19.81 4.25
N LEU A 503 -18.01 19.11 3.14
CA LEU A 503 -19.15 19.21 2.22
C LEU A 503 -20.48 18.86 2.89
N SER A 504 -20.44 18.07 3.96
CA SER A 504 -21.64 17.68 4.71
C SER A 504 -22.19 18.77 5.66
N GLU A 505 -21.48 19.86 5.87
CA GLU A 505 -21.86 20.93 6.83
C GLU A 505 -22.93 21.90 6.30
N LYS A 506 -23.39 21.75 5.07
CA LYS A 506 -24.41 22.64 4.43
C LYS A 506 -24.08 24.14 4.62
N ASN A 507 -22.80 24.48 4.63
CA ASN A 507 -22.31 25.83 4.83
C ASN A 507 -22.27 26.56 3.47
N PRO A 508 -22.96 27.72 3.31
CA PRO A 508 -22.94 28.48 2.06
C PRO A 508 -21.55 29.04 1.69
N GLN A 509 -20.61 29.05 2.63
CA GLN A 509 -19.21 29.43 2.38
C GLN A 509 -18.38 28.33 1.69
N ILE A 510 -18.92 27.11 1.58
CA ILE A 510 -18.27 26.05 0.80
C ILE A 510 -18.41 26.39 -0.69
N ASN A 511 -17.28 26.62 -1.35
CA ASN A 511 -17.28 26.97 -2.77
C ASN A 511 -17.51 25.71 -3.64
N ILE A 512 -18.77 25.32 -3.77
CA ILE A 512 -19.21 24.18 -4.59
C ILE A 512 -19.14 24.47 -6.09
N ASP A 513 -19.09 25.74 -6.50
CA ASP A 513 -19.01 26.12 -7.90
C ASP A 513 -17.72 25.56 -8.54
N LEU A 514 -16.61 25.55 -7.79
CA LEU A 514 -15.35 24.95 -8.25
C LEU A 514 -15.49 23.46 -8.60
N LEU A 515 -16.28 22.71 -7.83
CA LEU A 515 -16.55 21.29 -8.14
C LEU A 515 -17.51 21.14 -9.32
N SER A 516 -18.47 22.06 -9.44
CA SER A 516 -19.44 22.06 -10.54
C SER A 516 -18.77 22.37 -11.89
N GLU A 517 -17.81 23.29 -11.92
CA GLU A 517 -17.07 23.69 -13.13
C GLU A 517 -16.29 22.51 -13.73
N VAL A 518 -15.87 21.56 -12.91
CA VAL A 518 -15.14 20.36 -13.35
C VAL A 518 -16.03 19.12 -13.45
N GLY A 519 -17.36 19.26 -13.30
CA GLY A 519 -18.30 18.14 -13.40
C GLY A 519 -18.30 17.18 -12.19
N LEU A 520 -17.65 17.55 -11.09
CA LEU A 520 -17.48 16.73 -9.88
C LEU A 520 -18.40 17.16 -8.73
N TYR A 521 -19.55 17.72 -9.05
CA TYR A 521 -20.62 18.05 -8.12
C TYR A 521 -21.90 17.31 -8.44
N LYS A 522 -22.49 16.64 -7.47
CA LYS A 522 -23.77 15.94 -7.58
C LYS A 522 -24.47 15.92 -6.24
N MET A 523 -25.78 16.14 -6.24
CA MET A 523 -26.65 15.96 -5.08
C MET A 523 -27.32 14.57 -5.08
N SER A 524 -27.46 13.98 -3.90
CA SER A 524 -28.29 12.81 -3.65
C SER A 524 -29.22 13.13 -2.47
N GLY A 525 -30.47 13.47 -2.76
CA GLY A 525 -31.36 14.10 -1.79
C GLY A 525 -30.77 15.44 -1.32
N ASP A 526 -30.64 15.59 0.00
CA ASP A 526 -30.08 16.78 0.64
C ASP A 526 -28.55 16.73 0.88
N GLU A 527 -27.87 15.68 0.41
CA GLU A 527 -26.44 15.50 0.64
C GLU A 527 -25.65 15.66 -0.66
N ILE A 528 -24.45 16.27 -0.55
CA ILE A 528 -23.48 16.33 -1.65
C ILE A 528 -22.81 14.96 -1.73
N VAL A 529 -22.84 14.36 -2.91
CA VAL A 529 -22.11 13.10 -3.18
C VAL A 529 -20.61 13.38 -3.11
N ASP A 530 -19.88 12.50 -2.46
CA ASP A 530 -18.42 12.55 -2.41
C ASP A 530 -17.84 12.64 -3.82
N PRO A 531 -17.11 13.71 -4.19
CA PRO A 531 -16.56 13.92 -5.53
C PRO A 531 -15.70 12.75 -6.03
N TYR A 532 -14.96 12.08 -5.15
CA TYR A 532 -14.14 10.91 -5.51
C TYR A 532 -14.96 9.71 -6.00
N LYS A 533 -16.23 9.62 -5.60
CA LYS A 533 -17.16 8.59 -6.09
C LYS A 533 -17.75 8.91 -7.48
N LEU A 534 -17.54 10.11 -7.97
CA LEU A 534 -17.97 10.52 -9.31
C LEU A 534 -16.89 10.23 -10.37
N LEU A 535 -15.65 10.01 -9.94
CA LEU A 535 -14.58 9.55 -10.81
C LEU A 535 -14.88 8.14 -11.32
N SER A 536 -14.49 7.85 -12.56
CA SER A 536 -14.79 6.57 -13.20
C SER A 536 -13.92 5.43 -12.66
N ARG A 537 -12.73 5.22 -13.23
CA ARG A 537 -11.83 4.10 -12.88
C ARG A 537 -10.78 4.52 -11.87
N VAL A 538 -10.15 5.69 -12.06
CA VAL A 538 -9.05 6.17 -11.21
C VAL A 538 -9.62 7.04 -10.10
N SER A 539 -9.75 6.48 -8.90
CA SER A 539 -10.32 7.13 -7.72
C SER A 539 -9.39 7.10 -6.48
N ASP A 540 -8.22 6.52 -6.63
CA ASP A 540 -7.17 6.47 -5.60
C ASP A 540 -5.79 6.26 -6.22
N GLY A 541 -4.70 6.54 -5.46
CA GLY A 541 -3.33 6.44 -5.93
C GLY A 541 -2.92 5.04 -6.40
N GLY A 542 -3.50 3.97 -5.83
CA GLY A 542 -3.24 2.60 -6.30
C GLY A 542 -3.78 2.36 -7.71
N ARG A 543 -4.98 2.88 -8.00
CA ARG A 543 -5.59 2.86 -9.34
C ARG A 543 -4.85 3.77 -10.32
N ALA A 544 -4.30 4.90 -9.85
CA ALA A 544 -3.48 5.78 -10.67
C ALA A 544 -2.18 5.07 -11.09
N MET A 545 -1.51 4.38 -10.16
CA MET A 545 -0.33 3.57 -10.50
C MET A 545 -0.65 2.47 -11.51
N GLU A 546 -1.75 1.72 -11.33
CA GLU A 546 -2.18 0.67 -12.27
C GLU A 546 -2.49 1.24 -13.66
N ALA A 547 -3.20 2.35 -13.71
CA ALA A 547 -3.55 3.02 -14.97
C ALA A 547 -2.31 3.53 -15.71
N TYR A 548 -1.35 4.11 -14.98
CA TYR A 548 -0.09 4.55 -15.57
C TYR A 548 0.78 3.37 -16.01
N GLU A 549 0.87 2.32 -15.21
CA GLU A 549 1.56 1.08 -15.57
C GLU A 549 1.02 0.49 -16.88
N GLU A 550 -0.31 0.52 -17.08
CA GLU A 550 -0.94 0.07 -18.32
C GLU A 550 -0.63 1.02 -19.48
N LEU A 551 -0.65 2.34 -19.25
CA LEU A 551 -0.35 3.37 -20.25
C LEU A 551 1.07 3.25 -20.80
N ILE A 552 2.06 3.04 -19.93
CA ILE A 552 3.49 2.98 -20.28
C ILE A 552 3.93 1.55 -20.65
N GLY A 553 3.40 0.55 -19.97
CA GLY A 553 3.83 -0.86 -20.10
C GLY A 553 3.41 -1.50 -21.42
N SER A 554 2.35 -1.01 -22.08
CA SER A 554 1.84 -1.60 -23.32
C SER A 554 2.14 -0.72 -24.54
N SER A 555 2.81 -1.31 -25.55
CA SER A 555 3.05 -0.65 -26.84
C SER A 555 1.83 -0.63 -27.75
N ASP A 556 0.85 -1.55 -27.54
CA ASP A 556 -0.23 -1.85 -28.48
C ASP A 556 -1.61 -1.36 -28.03
N LEU A 557 -1.66 -0.40 -27.08
CA LEU A 557 -2.92 0.19 -26.65
C LEU A 557 -3.61 0.93 -27.81
N LYS A 558 -4.90 0.65 -27.97
CA LYS A 558 -5.74 1.45 -28.89
C LYS A 558 -5.73 2.92 -28.46
N GLU A 559 -5.60 3.84 -29.41
CA GLU A 559 -5.51 5.27 -29.15
C GLU A 559 -6.70 5.80 -28.31
N SER A 560 -7.93 5.32 -28.60
CA SER A 560 -9.11 5.69 -27.81
C SER A 560 -9.01 5.29 -26.34
N TYR A 561 -8.43 4.12 -26.07
CA TYR A 561 -8.27 3.62 -24.71
C TYR A 561 -7.08 4.30 -23.99
N ARG A 562 -6.01 4.59 -24.72
CA ARG A 562 -4.91 5.44 -24.23
C ARG A 562 -5.41 6.81 -23.78
N LEU A 563 -6.26 7.47 -24.61
CA LEU A 563 -6.87 8.75 -24.28
C LEU A 563 -7.79 8.66 -23.06
N GLU A 564 -8.54 7.57 -22.93
CA GLU A 564 -9.40 7.33 -21.77
C GLU A 564 -8.58 7.24 -20.47
N ILE A 565 -7.51 6.43 -20.45
CA ILE A 565 -6.62 6.30 -19.29
C ILE A 565 -6.01 7.64 -18.91
N LYS A 566 -5.50 8.37 -19.90
CA LYS A 566 -4.92 9.70 -19.74
C LYS A 566 -5.91 10.67 -19.08
N THR A 567 -7.13 10.75 -19.61
CA THR A 567 -8.19 11.61 -19.06
C THR A 567 -8.46 11.28 -17.60
N GLN A 568 -8.59 10.00 -17.27
CA GLN A 568 -8.87 9.55 -15.90
C GLN A 568 -7.74 9.88 -14.92
N LEU A 569 -6.48 9.74 -15.33
CA LEU A 569 -5.32 10.13 -14.53
C LEU A 569 -5.32 11.65 -14.26
N LEU A 570 -5.54 12.46 -15.29
CA LEU A 570 -5.59 13.92 -15.16
C LEU A 570 -6.74 14.38 -14.26
N GLU A 571 -7.94 13.84 -14.43
CA GLU A 571 -9.11 14.15 -13.59
C GLU A 571 -8.87 13.81 -12.11
N TYR A 572 -8.23 12.69 -11.82
CA TYR A 572 -7.97 12.26 -10.45
C TYR A 572 -7.00 13.22 -9.73
N CYS A 573 -5.81 13.47 -10.29
CA CYS A 573 -4.82 14.37 -9.68
C CYS A 573 -5.33 15.83 -9.60
N ARG A 574 -6.11 16.27 -10.59
CA ARG A 574 -6.80 17.56 -10.57
C ARG A 574 -7.79 17.66 -9.40
N LEU A 575 -8.55 16.60 -9.11
CA LEU A 575 -9.48 16.58 -7.98
C LEU A 575 -8.74 16.69 -6.65
N ASP A 576 -7.57 16.03 -6.49
CA ASP A 576 -6.80 16.11 -5.25
C ASP A 576 -6.36 17.56 -4.98
N THR A 577 -5.81 18.27 -5.96
CA THR A 577 -5.44 19.68 -5.80
C THR A 577 -6.65 20.62 -5.65
N LEU A 578 -7.75 20.37 -6.36
CA LEU A 578 -8.99 21.13 -6.21
C LEU A 578 -9.62 20.94 -4.81
N SER A 579 -9.54 19.72 -4.28
CA SER A 579 -9.99 19.41 -2.92
C SER A 579 -9.23 20.21 -1.87
N MET A 580 -7.91 20.38 -2.05
CA MET A 580 -7.11 21.26 -1.18
C MET A 580 -7.60 22.71 -1.24
N VAL A 581 -7.92 23.23 -2.43
CA VAL A 581 -8.47 24.59 -2.59
C VAL A 581 -9.80 24.75 -1.87
N VAL A 582 -10.72 23.78 -2.04
CA VAL A 582 -12.04 23.83 -1.37
C VAL A 582 -11.89 23.81 0.16
N ILE A 583 -11.01 22.93 0.66
CA ILE A 583 -10.71 22.83 2.10
C ILE A 583 -10.07 24.13 2.61
N PHE A 584 -9.09 24.67 1.88
CA PHE A 584 -8.45 25.95 2.22
C PHE A 584 -9.44 27.10 2.30
N ASN A 585 -10.27 27.27 1.28
CA ASN A 585 -11.28 28.34 1.23
C ASN A 585 -12.28 28.21 2.38
N TYR A 586 -12.71 26.99 2.70
CA TYR A 586 -13.59 26.73 3.83
C TYR A 586 -12.92 27.13 5.16
N LEU A 587 -11.70 26.65 5.43
CA LEU A 587 -10.98 26.97 6.66
C LEU A 587 -10.70 28.46 6.77
N ASN A 588 -10.29 29.12 5.69
CA ASN A 588 -10.06 30.56 5.66
C ASN A 588 -11.33 31.35 5.99
N SER A 589 -12.48 30.98 5.42
CA SER A 589 -13.77 31.65 5.69
C SER A 589 -14.26 31.46 7.13
N ARG A 590 -13.81 30.40 7.81
CA ARG A 590 -14.16 30.11 9.22
C ARG A 590 -13.23 30.79 10.20
N CYS A 591 -12.11 31.30 9.71
CA CYS A 591 -11.14 32.08 10.50
C CYS A 591 -11.43 33.61 10.48
N GLU A 592 -12.31 34.09 9.60
CA GLU A 592 -12.82 35.47 9.58
C GLU A 592 -13.94 35.66 10.61
#